data_78b4e1b6c3bf988ead4b6fb9fcb73d7a
#
_entry.id   78b4e1b6c3bf988ead4b6fb9fcb73d7a
#
_cell.length_a   1.000
_cell.length_b   1.000
_cell.length_c   1.000
_cell.angle_alpha   90.00
_cell.angle_beta   90.00
_cell.angle_gamma   90.00
#
_symmetry.space_group_name_H-M   'P 1'
#
loop_
_entity.id
_entity.type
_entity.pdbx_description
1 polymer ?
#
loop_
_entity_poly.entity_id
_entity_poly.type
_entity_poly.pdbx_seq_one_letter_code
_entity_poly.pdbx_strand_id
1 'polypeptide(L)'
;MGDLKLQINKNEVLRYLGYKGQDIDENIVNLIEECREEIKKIITPRFIYEYKDIIQLDEAIEVVNTKLILYGKDIKEHLKDSKKCVLMAVTLGNDVERKTRLYEKINLTKALILDACATTAVEEVCDYVERIVKEKAILNNKDITFRYSPGYGDLPLDVQSSFLRALDAQKKNGLTVSENNLLFPRKSVTAIIGIINSGSEKKIKSCKKCTNYKNCSFRREGEICGD
;
A
#
# COMPACT_ATOMS: atom_id res chain seq x y z
N MET A 1 15.17 7.41 12.73
CA MET A 1 14.01 6.57 12.44
C MET A 1 13.42 6.20 13.78
N GLY A 2 12.22 6.68 14.12
CA GLY A 2 11.52 6.24 15.32
C GLY A 2 11.28 4.73 15.21
N ASP A 3 11.29 4.04 16.35
CA ASP A 3 11.10 2.58 16.40
C ASP A 3 9.77 2.18 15.78
N LEU A 4 9.80 1.74 14.52
CA LEU A 4 8.65 1.15 13.85
C LEU A 4 8.42 -0.24 14.45
N LYS A 5 7.57 -0.34 15.47
CA LYS A 5 7.15 -1.61 16.05
C LYS A 5 5.98 -2.17 15.27
N LEU A 6 6.24 -3.11 14.38
CA LEU A 6 5.20 -3.82 13.65
C LEU A 6 4.57 -4.89 14.54
N GLN A 7 3.24 -4.90 14.61
CA GLN A 7 2.48 -5.88 15.39
C GLN A 7 2.04 -7.08 14.55
N ILE A 8 1.81 -6.86 13.26
CA ILE A 8 1.29 -7.84 12.28
C ILE A 8 -0.03 -8.43 12.80
N ASN A 9 -1.09 -7.65 12.63
CA ASN A 9 -2.41 -7.97 13.18
C ASN A 9 -2.89 -9.35 12.70
N LYS A 10 -3.18 -10.26 13.64
CA LYS A 10 -3.63 -11.63 13.36
C LYS A 10 -4.93 -11.67 12.55
N ASN A 11 -5.88 -10.79 12.84
CA ASN A 11 -7.15 -10.78 12.13
C ASN A 11 -6.96 -10.37 10.67
N GLU A 12 -6.02 -9.44 10.39
CA GLU A 12 -5.66 -9.10 9.02
C GLU A 12 -4.97 -10.25 8.30
N VAL A 13 -4.07 -10.97 8.96
CA VAL A 13 -3.45 -12.19 8.40
C VAL A 13 -4.54 -13.20 8.03
N LEU A 14 -5.48 -13.47 8.95
CA LEU A 14 -6.61 -14.37 8.70
C LEU A 14 -7.48 -13.88 7.53
N ARG A 15 -7.71 -12.58 7.42
CA ARG A 15 -8.44 -11.99 6.29
C ARG A 15 -7.73 -12.26 4.97
N TYR A 16 -6.42 -12.08 4.90
CA TYR A 16 -5.64 -12.38 3.67
C TYR A 16 -5.59 -13.87 3.34
N LEU A 17 -5.74 -14.73 4.34
CA LEU A 17 -5.90 -16.18 4.15
C LEU A 17 -7.33 -16.60 3.75
N GLY A 18 -8.27 -15.65 3.63
CA GLY A 18 -9.65 -15.92 3.24
C GLY A 18 -10.53 -16.46 4.38
N TYR A 19 -10.13 -16.26 5.63
CA TYR A 19 -10.92 -16.65 6.80
C TYR A 19 -12.24 -15.86 6.88
N LYS A 20 -13.34 -16.58 7.12
CA LYS A 20 -14.70 -16.04 7.22
C LYS A 20 -15.44 -16.52 8.48
N GLY A 21 -14.71 -16.87 9.54
CA GLY A 21 -15.29 -17.33 10.81
C GLY A 21 -15.40 -18.86 10.96
N GLN A 22 -14.84 -19.64 10.03
CA GLN A 22 -14.76 -21.09 10.16
C GLN A 22 -13.81 -21.53 11.30
N ASP A 23 -13.99 -22.74 11.82
CA ASP A 23 -13.05 -23.30 12.78
C ASP A 23 -11.66 -23.48 12.16
N ILE A 24 -10.63 -23.15 12.93
CA ILE A 24 -9.23 -23.24 12.51
C ILE A 24 -8.54 -24.28 13.40
N ASP A 25 -7.87 -25.24 12.78
CA ASP A 25 -7.02 -26.21 13.46
C ASP A 25 -5.94 -25.51 14.30
N GLU A 26 -5.69 -26.01 15.52
CA GLU A 26 -4.73 -25.43 16.47
C GLU A 26 -3.31 -25.36 15.87
N ASN A 27 -2.91 -26.35 15.06
CA ASN A 27 -1.60 -26.34 14.40
C ASN A 27 -1.49 -25.17 13.41
N ILE A 28 -2.58 -24.84 12.72
CA ILE A 28 -2.61 -23.66 11.82
C ILE A 28 -2.53 -22.36 12.62
N VAL A 29 -3.23 -22.28 13.77
CA VAL A 29 -3.13 -21.12 14.67
C VAL A 29 -1.69 -20.91 15.13
N ASN A 30 -1.03 -21.97 15.58
CA ASN A 30 0.36 -21.93 16.01
C ASN A 30 1.32 -21.55 14.88
N LEU A 31 1.10 -22.07 13.68
CA LEU A 31 1.88 -21.74 12.51
C LEU A 31 1.73 -20.27 12.08
N ILE A 32 0.54 -19.69 12.25
CA ILE A 32 0.31 -18.25 12.02
C ILE A 32 1.16 -17.43 12.99
N GLU A 33 1.15 -17.76 14.28
CA GLU A 33 1.96 -17.04 15.28
C GLU A 33 3.47 -17.16 15.00
N GLU A 34 3.92 -18.35 14.62
CA GLU A 34 5.32 -18.57 14.22
C GLU A 34 5.69 -17.69 13.02
N CYS A 35 4.86 -17.64 11.97
CA CYS A 35 5.10 -16.82 10.79
C CYS A 35 5.07 -15.31 11.10
N ARG A 36 4.18 -14.87 12.00
CA ARG A 36 4.14 -13.46 12.44
C ARG A 36 5.44 -13.04 13.13
N GLU A 37 5.99 -13.90 14.00
CA GLU A 37 7.28 -13.62 14.65
C GLU A 37 8.46 -13.75 13.67
N GLU A 38 8.39 -14.67 12.72
CA GLU A 38 9.41 -14.84 11.70
C GLU A 38 9.49 -13.62 10.78
N ILE A 39 8.35 -13.09 10.31
CA ILE A 39 8.32 -11.89 9.47
C ILE A 39 9.00 -10.72 10.15
N LYS A 40 8.73 -10.46 11.42
CA LYS A 40 9.36 -9.35 12.17
C LYS A 40 10.89 -9.41 12.15
N LYS A 41 11.46 -10.62 12.06
CA LYS A 41 12.92 -10.85 12.08
C LYS A 41 13.57 -10.71 10.72
N ILE A 42 12.83 -11.03 9.63
CA ILE A 42 13.40 -11.09 8.29
C ILE A 42 13.17 -9.83 7.45
N ILE A 43 12.18 -9.01 7.80
CA ILE A 43 11.89 -7.79 7.04
C ILE A 43 12.92 -6.69 7.32
N THR A 44 13.19 -5.90 6.29
CA THR A 44 13.95 -4.66 6.38
C THR A 44 13.10 -3.54 5.79
N PRO A 45 12.12 -3.01 6.55
CA PRO A 45 11.18 -2.01 6.04
C PRO A 45 11.92 -0.74 5.65
N ARG A 46 11.67 -0.25 4.45
CA ARG A 46 12.16 1.03 3.95
C ARG A 46 11.02 1.76 3.31
N PHE A 47 10.97 3.06 3.52
CA PHE A 47 9.98 3.92 2.90
C PHE A 47 10.57 5.26 2.51
N ILE A 48 9.99 5.86 1.50
CA ILE A 48 10.21 7.23 1.08
C ILE A 48 8.87 7.89 0.85
N TYR A 49 8.77 9.17 1.11
CA TYR A 49 7.65 9.99 0.70
C TYR A 49 8.12 11.42 0.40
N GLU A 50 7.52 12.03 -0.62
CA GLU A 50 7.84 13.38 -1.05
C GLU A 50 6.58 14.17 -1.35
N TYR A 51 6.57 15.42 -0.90
CA TYR A 51 5.54 16.38 -1.26
C TYR A 51 5.83 16.93 -2.66
N LYS A 52 4.82 16.95 -3.51
CA LYS A 52 4.89 17.48 -4.87
C LYS A 52 3.73 18.42 -5.11
N ASP A 53 3.96 19.51 -5.83
CA ASP A 53 2.89 20.32 -6.40
C ASP A 53 2.27 19.58 -7.57
N ILE A 54 0.97 19.77 -7.78
CA ILE A 54 0.24 19.17 -8.89
C ILE A 54 -0.53 20.23 -9.66
N ILE A 55 -0.66 20.01 -10.98
CA ILE A 55 -1.46 20.84 -11.88
C ILE A 55 -2.58 19.98 -12.42
N GLN A 56 -3.82 20.49 -12.29
CA GLN A 56 -5.00 19.86 -12.86
C GLN A 56 -5.06 20.21 -14.35
N LEU A 57 -4.98 19.21 -15.22
CA LEU A 57 -5.19 19.31 -16.65
C LEU A 57 -6.60 18.80 -17.00
N ASP A 58 -7.06 19.03 -18.25
CA ASP A 58 -8.42 18.62 -18.66
C ASP A 58 -8.66 17.11 -18.49
N GLU A 59 -7.69 16.28 -18.83
CA GLU A 59 -7.83 14.82 -18.77
C GLU A 59 -6.80 14.10 -17.87
N ALA A 60 -5.93 14.85 -17.19
CA ALA A 60 -4.84 14.29 -16.40
C ALA A 60 -4.47 15.18 -15.22
N ILE A 61 -3.55 14.70 -14.38
CA ILE A 61 -2.86 15.48 -13.35
C ILE A 61 -1.36 15.40 -13.64
N GLU A 62 -0.73 16.54 -13.78
CA GLU A 62 0.72 16.65 -13.88
C GLU A 62 1.33 16.79 -12.49
N VAL A 63 2.35 15.98 -12.17
CA VAL A 63 3.16 16.11 -10.97
C VAL A 63 4.37 16.98 -11.30
N VAL A 64 4.36 18.20 -10.76
CA VAL A 64 5.31 19.27 -11.09
C VAL A 64 6.77 18.85 -10.84
N ASN A 65 7.67 19.25 -11.74
CA ASN A 65 9.10 18.91 -11.73
C ASN A 65 9.38 17.40 -11.84
N THR A 66 8.48 16.64 -12.46
CA THR A 66 8.67 15.22 -12.77
C THR A 66 8.15 14.89 -14.16
N LYS A 67 8.37 13.65 -14.62
CA LYS A 67 7.73 13.11 -15.84
C LYS A 67 6.47 12.30 -15.51
N LEU A 68 5.94 12.40 -14.29
CA LEU A 68 4.77 11.66 -13.86
C LEU A 68 3.50 12.43 -14.22
N ILE A 69 2.71 11.82 -15.11
CA ILE A 69 1.37 12.29 -15.47
C ILE A 69 0.39 11.17 -15.09
N LEU A 70 -0.65 11.54 -14.36
CA LEU A 70 -1.66 10.63 -13.85
C LEU A 70 -2.92 10.78 -14.69
N TYR A 71 -3.23 9.76 -15.47
CA TYR A 71 -4.44 9.68 -16.28
C TYR A 71 -5.51 8.90 -15.54
N GLY A 72 -6.76 9.32 -15.68
CA GLY A 72 -7.91 8.62 -15.13
C GLY A 72 -8.89 9.57 -14.46
N LYS A 73 -10.18 9.26 -14.57
CA LYS A 73 -11.26 10.04 -13.94
C LYS A 73 -11.27 9.88 -12.43
N ASP A 74 -10.99 8.66 -11.95
CA ASP A 74 -11.01 8.34 -10.53
C ASP A 74 -9.89 9.05 -9.78
N ILE A 75 -8.66 9.07 -10.32
CA ILE A 75 -7.53 9.79 -9.71
C ILE A 75 -7.73 11.31 -9.77
N LYS A 76 -8.31 11.83 -10.86
CA LYS A 76 -8.68 13.26 -10.95
C LYS A 76 -9.70 13.63 -9.89
N GLU A 77 -10.76 12.85 -9.77
CA GLU A 77 -11.78 13.06 -8.76
C GLU A 77 -11.16 12.94 -7.35
N HIS A 78 -10.23 11.98 -7.14
CA HIS A 78 -9.53 11.78 -5.88
C HIS A 78 -8.71 13.00 -5.44
N LEU A 79 -8.04 13.67 -6.37
CA LEU A 79 -7.14 14.79 -6.11
C LEU A 79 -7.75 16.17 -6.46
N LYS A 80 -9.04 16.26 -6.81
CA LYS A 80 -9.68 17.50 -7.31
C LYS A 80 -9.50 18.71 -6.38
N ASP A 81 -9.52 18.47 -5.06
CA ASP A 81 -9.41 19.51 -4.03
C ASP A 81 -7.96 19.70 -3.55
N SER A 82 -7.00 19.07 -4.22
CA SER A 82 -5.60 19.10 -3.87
C SER A 82 -4.79 19.98 -4.82
N LYS A 83 -3.94 20.84 -4.25
CA LYS A 83 -2.90 21.57 -4.99
C LYS A 83 -1.53 20.90 -4.82
N LYS A 84 -1.42 20.02 -3.85
CA LYS A 84 -0.23 19.21 -3.54
C LYS A 84 -0.63 17.78 -3.30
N CYS A 85 0.27 16.87 -3.61
CA CYS A 85 0.15 15.47 -3.21
C CYS A 85 1.43 15.01 -2.50
N VAL A 86 1.32 13.87 -1.85
CA VAL A 86 2.46 13.08 -1.40
C VAL A 86 2.55 11.85 -2.27
N LEU A 87 3.70 11.65 -2.89
CA LEU A 87 4.07 10.37 -3.47
C LEU A 87 4.77 9.56 -2.40
N MET A 88 4.38 8.31 -2.18
CA MET A 88 5.02 7.42 -1.23
C MET A 88 5.38 6.08 -1.86
N ALA A 89 6.46 5.49 -1.40
CA ALA A 89 6.87 4.13 -1.77
C ALA A 89 7.43 3.41 -0.54
N VAL A 90 6.93 2.19 -0.31
CA VAL A 90 7.24 1.32 0.82
C VAL A 90 7.72 -0.03 0.30
N THR A 91 8.69 -0.65 0.97
CA THR A 91 9.12 -2.02 0.71
C THR A 91 9.53 -2.71 2.00
N LEU A 92 9.32 -4.03 2.08
CA LEU A 92 9.83 -4.87 3.17
C LEU A 92 11.23 -5.44 2.89
N GLY A 93 11.78 -5.21 1.70
CA GLY A 93 13.03 -5.81 1.26
C GLY A 93 12.86 -7.20 0.64
N ASN A 94 13.99 -7.79 0.19
CA ASN A 94 13.99 -9.03 -0.60
C ASN A 94 13.92 -10.32 0.22
N ASP A 95 14.20 -10.27 1.52
CA ASP A 95 14.34 -11.48 2.32
C ASP A 95 13.04 -12.23 2.52
N VAL A 96 11.92 -11.50 2.55
CA VAL A 96 10.56 -12.07 2.54
C VAL A 96 10.36 -12.97 1.31
N GLU A 97 10.67 -12.45 0.13
CA GLU A 97 10.47 -13.19 -1.12
C GLU A 97 11.37 -14.42 -1.20
N ARG A 98 12.63 -14.31 -0.77
CA ARG A 98 13.56 -15.44 -0.69
C ARG A 98 13.05 -16.53 0.25
N LYS A 99 12.53 -16.12 1.42
CA LYS A 99 12.01 -17.05 2.43
C LYS A 99 10.72 -17.72 1.98
N THR A 100 9.80 -16.98 1.37
CA THR A 100 8.57 -17.53 0.80
C THR A 100 8.88 -18.58 -0.26
N ARG A 101 9.76 -18.28 -1.20
CA ARG A 101 10.20 -19.25 -2.23
C ARG A 101 10.86 -20.51 -1.66
N LEU A 102 11.58 -20.41 -0.53
CA LEU A 102 12.10 -21.58 0.16
C LEU A 102 10.94 -22.45 0.69
N TYR A 103 9.98 -21.82 1.37
CA TYR A 103 8.84 -22.54 1.91
C TYR A 103 7.91 -23.11 0.84
N GLU A 104 7.76 -22.50 -0.31
CA GLU A 104 7.04 -23.07 -1.46
C GLU A 104 7.54 -24.47 -1.84
N LYS A 105 8.84 -24.77 -1.60
CA LYS A 105 9.44 -26.07 -1.91
C LYS A 105 9.31 -27.12 -0.81
N ILE A 106 9.14 -26.71 0.45
CA ILE A 106 9.21 -27.60 1.61
C ILE A 106 7.93 -27.64 2.47
N ASN A 107 7.16 -26.55 2.48
CA ASN A 107 5.92 -26.42 3.24
C ASN A 107 5.04 -25.31 2.65
N LEU A 108 4.18 -25.68 1.73
CA LEU A 108 3.33 -24.72 0.99
C LEU A 108 2.37 -23.96 1.93
N THR A 109 1.83 -24.62 2.95
CA THR A 109 0.96 -23.96 3.95
C THR A 109 1.71 -22.85 4.67
N LYS A 110 2.95 -23.11 5.10
CA LYS A 110 3.79 -22.08 5.72
C LYS A 110 4.13 -20.95 4.76
N ALA A 111 4.36 -21.25 3.49
CA ALA A 111 4.61 -20.24 2.47
C ALA A 111 3.43 -19.28 2.32
N LEU A 112 2.19 -19.80 2.24
CA LEU A 112 0.97 -19.00 2.14
C LEU A 112 0.74 -18.12 3.38
N ILE A 113 0.94 -18.68 4.57
CA ILE A 113 0.78 -17.95 5.83
C ILE A 113 1.83 -16.85 5.94
N LEU A 114 3.09 -17.14 5.60
CA LEU A 114 4.17 -16.15 5.61
C LEU A 114 3.90 -15.02 4.63
N ASP A 115 3.37 -15.33 3.45
CA ASP A 115 2.99 -14.35 2.43
C ASP A 115 1.86 -13.43 2.92
N ALA A 116 0.84 -13.98 3.61
CA ALA A 116 -0.23 -13.21 4.24
C ALA A 116 0.29 -12.32 5.38
N CYS A 117 1.20 -12.83 6.23
CA CYS A 117 1.87 -12.04 7.25
C CYS A 117 2.66 -10.87 6.66
N ALA A 118 3.36 -11.11 5.55
CA ALA A 118 4.12 -10.07 4.86
C ALA A 118 3.20 -9.02 4.21
N THR A 119 2.05 -9.43 3.70
CA THR A 119 1.04 -8.49 3.17
C THR A 119 0.51 -7.58 4.29
N THR A 120 0.18 -8.15 5.44
CA THR A 120 -0.20 -7.37 6.63
C THR A 120 0.92 -6.42 7.05
N ALA A 121 2.16 -6.89 7.08
CA ALA A 121 3.30 -6.08 7.51
C ALA A 121 3.54 -4.89 6.58
N VAL A 122 3.42 -5.03 5.25
CA VAL A 122 3.62 -3.91 4.32
C VAL A 122 2.53 -2.87 4.46
N GLU A 123 1.28 -3.27 4.71
CA GLU A 123 0.19 -2.34 4.98
C GLU A 123 0.40 -1.57 6.29
N GLU A 124 0.86 -2.22 7.36
CA GLU A 124 1.21 -1.52 8.62
C GLU A 124 2.31 -0.46 8.42
N VAL A 125 3.29 -0.72 7.55
CA VAL A 125 4.30 0.30 7.19
C VAL A 125 3.66 1.43 6.38
N CYS A 126 2.73 1.13 5.49
CA CYS A 126 1.97 2.15 4.75
C CYS A 126 1.14 3.03 5.69
N ASP A 127 0.46 2.43 6.67
CA ASP A 127 -0.33 3.15 7.68
C ASP A 127 0.56 4.05 8.56
N TYR A 128 1.75 3.57 8.89
CA TYR A 128 2.74 4.38 9.61
C TYR A 128 3.14 5.63 8.81
N VAL A 129 3.43 5.48 7.51
CA VAL A 129 3.79 6.61 6.63
C VAL A 129 2.60 7.56 6.47
N GLU A 130 1.40 7.05 6.25
CA GLU A 130 0.18 7.84 6.14
C GLU A 130 -0.07 8.67 7.40
N ARG A 131 0.12 8.08 8.58
CA ARG A 131 0.02 8.79 9.86
C ARG A 131 1.02 9.95 9.96
N ILE A 132 2.29 9.74 9.58
CA ILE A 132 3.29 10.81 9.55
C ILE A 132 2.85 11.96 8.63
N VAL A 133 2.35 11.62 7.44
CA VAL A 133 1.87 12.62 6.47
C VAL A 133 0.67 13.38 7.04
N LYS A 134 -0.27 12.67 7.66
CA LYS A 134 -1.46 13.26 8.29
C LYS A 134 -1.11 14.21 9.43
N GLU A 135 -0.22 13.80 10.33
CA GLU A 135 0.25 14.66 11.44
C GLU A 135 0.87 15.94 10.90
N LYS A 136 1.73 15.86 9.87
CA LYS A 136 2.31 17.04 9.22
C LYS A 136 1.27 17.92 8.52
N ALA A 137 0.25 17.33 7.92
CA ALA A 137 -0.84 18.08 7.29
C ALA A 137 -1.63 18.88 8.35
N ILE A 138 -1.99 18.24 9.46
CA ILE A 138 -2.73 18.86 10.58
C ILE A 138 -1.96 20.08 11.15
N LEU A 139 -0.65 19.98 11.32
CA LEU A 139 0.19 21.09 11.80
C LEU A 139 0.13 22.32 10.86
N ASN A 140 -0.27 22.13 9.61
CA ASN A 140 -0.43 23.20 8.62
C ASN A 140 -1.91 23.53 8.31
N ASN A 141 -2.83 23.18 9.20
CA ASN A 141 -4.28 23.34 9.02
C ASN A 141 -4.79 22.68 7.71
N LYS A 142 -4.22 21.54 7.37
CA LYS A 142 -4.60 20.71 6.22
C LYS A 142 -5.07 19.34 6.70
N ASP A 143 -5.68 18.61 5.78
CA ASP A 143 -6.01 17.19 5.92
C ASP A 143 -5.49 16.42 4.71
N ILE A 144 -5.68 15.12 4.68
CA ILE A 144 -5.24 14.25 3.61
C ILE A 144 -6.39 13.43 3.03
N THR A 145 -6.27 13.04 1.75
CA THR A 145 -7.08 11.97 1.18
C THR A 145 -6.54 10.60 1.62
N PHE A 146 -7.29 9.53 1.37
CA PHE A 146 -6.77 8.17 1.55
C PHE A 146 -5.68 7.85 0.50
N ARG A 147 -4.90 6.79 0.73
CA ARG A 147 -3.90 6.29 -0.23
C ARG A 147 -4.57 5.80 -1.52
N TYR A 148 -4.08 6.26 -2.66
CA TYR A 148 -4.52 5.82 -3.99
C TYR A 148 -3.34 5.25 -4.76
N SER A 149 -3.38 3.99 -5.13
CA SER A 149 -2.27 3.28 -5.75
C SER A 149 -2.48 3.06 -7.25
N PRO A 150 -1.43 3.05 -8.07
CA PRO A 150 -1.50 2.53 -9.43
C PRO A 150 -2.14 1.12 -9.46
N GLY A 151 -3.07 0.91 -10.40
CA GLY A 151 -3.89 -0.31 -10.45
C GLY A 151 -5.24 -0.18 -9.75
N TYR A 152 -5.51 0.89 -8.99
CA TYR A 152 -6.85 1.20 -8.48
C TYR A 152 -7.66 1.99 -9.51
N GLY A 153 -8.97 1.70 -9.54
CA GLY A 153 -9.88 2.37 -10.46
C GLY A 153 -9.38 2.33 -11.89
N ASP A 154 -9.28 3.48 -12.51
CA ASP A 154 -8.79 3.66 -13.88
C ASP A 154 -7.33 4.19 -13.96
N LEU A 155 -6.60 4.27 -12.82
CA LEU A 155 -5.17 4.61 -12.83
C LEU A 155 -4.34 3.38 -13.22
N PRO A 156 -3.73 3.35 -14.42
CA PRO A 156 -3.06 2.14 -14.90
C PRO A 156 -1.74 1.87 -14.17
N LEU A 157 -1.28 0.61 -14.24
CA LEU A 157 0.00 0.19 -13.64
C LEU A 157 1.23 0.72 -14.40
N ASP A 158 1.09 1.13 -15.64
CA ASP A 158 2.21 1.62 -16.46
C ASP A 158 2.85 2.91 -15.92
N VAL A 159 2.13 3.66 -15.09
CA VAL A 159 2.67 4.84 -14.39
C VAL A 159 3.75 4.48 -13.36
N GLN A 160 3.87 3.21 -12.94
CA GLN A 160 4.82 2.78 -11.90
C GLN A 160 6.27 3.19 -12.20
N SER A 161 6.70 3.08 -13.45
CA SER A 161 8.06 3.42 -13.84
C SER A 161 8.35 4.91 -13.65
N SER A 162 7.46 5.80 -14.09
CA SER A 162 7.58 7.25 -13.90
C SER A 162 7.39 7.66 -12.44
N PHE A 163 6.53 6.95 -11.70
CA PHE A 163 6.31 7.13 -10.28
C PHE A 163 7.59 6.88 -9.46
N LEU A 164 8.24 5.73 -9.66
CA LEU A 164 9.48 5.41 -8.97
C LEU A 164 10.62 6.37 -9.33
N ARG A 165 10.67 6.83 -10.57
CA ARG A 165 11.63 7.86 -10.99
C ARG A 165 11.38 9.20 -10.31
N ALA A 166 10.11 9.61 -10.17
CA ALA A 166 9.75 10.85 -9.49
C ALA A 166 10.19 10.88 -8.01
N LEU A 167 10.35 9.71 -7.38
CA LEU A 167 10.84 9.53 -6.01
C LEU A 167 12.34 9.22 -5.93
N ASP A 168 13.03 8.95 -7.04
CA ASP A 168 14.39 8.36 -7.06
C ASP A 168 14.46 7.07 -6.20
N ALA A 169 13.41 6.25 -6.31
CA ALA A 169 13.15 5.14 -5.41
C ALA A 169 14.24 4.06 -5.46
N GLN A 170 14.79 3.80 -6.64
CA GLN A 170 15.86 2.80 -6.78
C GLN A 170 17.06 3.13 -5.89
N LYS A 171 17.48 4.40 -5.83
CA LYS A 171 18.61 4.82 -4.98
C LYS A 171 18.20 4.92 -3.51
N LYS A 172 17.01 5.47 -3.22
CA LYS A 172 16.62 5.81 -1.85
C LYS A 172 16.14 4.62 -1.03
N ASN A 173 15.40 3.67 -1.64
CA ASN A 173 14.88 2.51 -0.92
C ASN A 173 15.05 1.17 -1.64
N GLY A 174 15.72 1.14 -2.80
CA GLY A 174 16.02 -0.07 -3.56
C GLY A 174 14.80 -0.64 -4.32
N LEU A 175 13.73 0.13 -4.47
CA LEU A 175 12.52 -0.30 -5.17
C LEU A 175 12.66 -0.07 -6.66
N THR A 176 12.39 -1.12 -7.44
CA THR A 176 12.39 -1.10 -8.91
C THR A 176 11.07 -1.62 -9.46
N VAL A 177 10.91 -1.57 -10.77
CA VAL A 177 9.75 -2.07 -11.48
C VAL A 177 10.20 -2.99 -12.62
N SER A 178 9.48 -4.10 -12.81
CA SER A 178 9.70 -5.03 -13.93
C SER A 178 9.14 -4.47 -15.24
N GLU A 179 9.44 -5.14 -16.36
CA GLU A 179 8.86 -4.83 -17.68
C GLU A 179 7.32 -4.90 -17.69
N ASN A 180 6.73 -5.73 -16.81
CA ASN A 180 5.28 -5.87 -16.64
C ASN A 180 4.71 -4.90 -15.59
N ASN A 181 5.43 -3.83 -15.25
CA ASN A 181 5.02 -2.81 -14.28
C ASN A 181 4.76 -3.35 -12.85
N LEU A 182 5.33 -4.50 -12.48
CA LEU A 182 5.25 -5.03 -11.13
C LEU A 182 6.42 -4.53 -10.29
N LEU A 183 6.13 -4.13 -9.06
CA LEU A 183 7.14 -3.69 -8.10
C LEU A 183 8.08 -4.84 -7.69
N PHE A 184 9.36 -4.52 -7.54
CA PHE A 184 10.37 -5.43 -7.02
C PHE A 184 11.24 -4.72 -5.96
N PRO A 185 11.32 -5.26 -4.73
CA PRO A 185 10.70 -6.49 -4.19
C PRO A 185 9.17 -6.49 -4.25
N ARG A 186 8.55 -7.69 -4.29
CA ARG A 186 7.09 -7.83 -4.48
C ARG A 186 6.27 -7.28 -3.30
N LYS A 187 6.78 -7.42 -2.06
CA LYS A 187 6.12 -6.85 -0.87
C LYS A 187 6.46 -5.37 -0.74
N SER A 188 5.89 -4.61 -1.66
CA SER A 188 6.09 -3.17 -1.80
C SER A 188 4.80 -2.50 -2.27
N VAL A 189 4.64 -1.24 -1.90
CA VAL A 189 3.48 -0.42 -2.24
C VAL A 189 3.94 0.95 -2.69
N THR A 190 3.32 1.48 -3.73
CA THR A 190 3.37 2.90 -4.11
C THR A 190 1.99 3.50 -3.97
N ALA A 191 1.89 4.70 -3.46
CA ALA A 191 0.61 5.37 -3.35
C ALA A 191 0.75 6.89 -3.43
N ILE A 192 -0.38 7.53 -3.80
CA ILE A 192 -0.55 8.98 -3.87
C ILE A 192 -1.55 9.37 -2.78
N ILE A 193 -1.23 10.44 -2.06
CA ILE A 193 -2.10 11.03 -1.03
C ILE A 193 -2.28 12.51 -1.37
N GLY A 194 -3.50 12.96 -1.57
CA GLY A 194 -3.79 14.38 -1.78
C GLY A 194 -3.72 15.18 -0.47
N ILE A 195 -3.23 16.41 -0.55
CA ILE A 195 -3.28 17.36 0.57
C ILE A 195 -4.45 18.31 0.32
N ILE A 196 -5.41 18.30 1.23
CA ILE A 196 -6.66 19.05 1.14
C ILE A 196 -6.78 20.08 2.28
N ASN A 197 -7.70 21.02 2.14
CA ASN A 197 -7.99 21.96 3.23
C ASN A 197 -8.70 21.24 4.38
N SER A 198 -8.41 21.65 5.62
CA SER A 198 -9.16 21.19 6.78
C SER A 198 -10.64 21.54 6.63
N GLY A 199 -11.54 20.57 6.89
CA GLY A 199 -12.98 20.75 6.71
C GLY A 199 -13.50 20.44 5.30
N SER A 200 -12.64 20.11 4.34
CA SER A 200 -13.10 19.55 3.06
C SER A 200 -13.81 18.21 3.26
N GLU A 201 -14.79 17.93 2.41
CA GLU A 201 -15.51 16.66 2.45
C GLU A 201 -14.55 15.48 2.25
N LYS A 202 -14.39 14.65 3.29
CA LYS A 202 -13.51 13.48 3.22
C LYS A 202 -14.15 12.43 2.34
N LYS A 203 -13.46 12.07 1.28
CA LYS A 203 -13.83 10.89 0.51
C LYS A 203 -13.48 9.66 1.33
N ILE A 204 -14.50 8.90 1.69
CA ILE A 204 -14.33 7.61 2.35
C ILE A 204 -14.07 6.56 1.27
N LYS A 205 -13.05 5.72 1.46
CA LYS A 205 -12.92 4.49 0.67
C LYS A 205 -14.25 3.76 0.70
N SER A 206 -14.76 3.35 -0.44
CA SER A 206 -16.02 2.62 -0.49
C SER A 206 -15.90 1.47 -1.50
N CYS A 207 -16.13 0.26 -1.03
CA CYS A 207 -16.22 -0.91 -1.90
C CYS A 207 -17.26 -0.72 -3.01
N LYS A 208 -18.35 0.00 -2.75
CA LYS A 208 -19.42 0.29 -3.73
C LYS A 208 -18.95 1.08 -4.95
N LYS A 209 -17.87 1.88 -4.80
CA LYS A 209 -17.25 2.66 -5.89
C LYS A 209 -16.04 1.95 -6.50
N CYS A 210 -15.65 0.79 -6.00
CA CYS A 210 -14.53 0.03 -6.51
C CYS A 210 -14.91 -0.70 -7.80
N THR A 211 -14.10 -0.57 -8.84
CA THR A 211 -14.32 -1.27 -10.13
C THR A 211 -14.37 -2.80 -9.97
N ASN A 212 -13.66 -3.33 -8.96
CA ASN A 212 -13.62 -4.77 -8.65
C ASN A 212 -14.71 -5.22 -7.64
N TYR A 213 -15.69 -4.36 -7.34
CA TYR A 213 -16.72 -4.61 -6.32
C TYR A 213 -17.41 -5.97 -6.45
N LYS A 214 -17.77 -6.37 -7.69
CA LYS A 214 -18.52 -7.60 -7.95
C LYS A 214 -17.68 -8.87 -7.78
N ASN A 215 -16.39 -8.79 -8.03
CA ASN A 215 -15.48 -9.95 -8.11
C ASN A 215 -14.42 -9.99 -6.98
N CYS A 216 -14.52 -9.09 -6.00
CA CYS A 216 -13.53 -8.99 -4.93
C CYS A 216 -13.70 -10.11 -3.91
N SER A 217 -12.70 -10.99 -3.81
CA SER A 217 -12.65 -12.07 -2.79
C SER A 217 -12.36 -11.56 -1.37
N PHE A 218 -11.84 -10.33 -1.24
CA PHE A 218 -11.47 -9.71 0.05
C PHE A 218 -12.57 -8.82 0.63
N ARG A 219 -13.69 -8.67 -0.08
CA ARG A 219 -14.81 -7.85 0.38
C ARG A 219 -15.54 -8.54 1.53
N ARG A 220 -15.73 -7.83 2.65
CA ARG A 220 -16.65 -8.19 3.73
C ARG A 220 -17.93 -7.37 3.61
N GLU A 221 -19.06 -7.94 4.02
CA GLU A 221 -20.30 -7.17 4.17
C GLU A 221 -20.11 -6.18 5.34
N GLY A 222 -20.19 -4.88 5.04
CA GLY A 222 -20.09 -3.80 6.04
C GLY A 222 -18.68 -3.27 6.31
N GLU A 223 -17.61 -3.83 5.73
CA GLU A 223 -16.23 -3.37 5.93
C GLU A 223 -15.61 -2.82 4.64
N ILE A 224 -14.64 -1.92 4.81
CA ILE A 224 -13.90 -1.28 3.73
C ILE A 224 -12.55 -2.00 3.56
N CYS A 225 -12.08 -2.16 2.34
CA CYS A 225 -10.79 -2.75 2.04
C CYS A 225 -9.66 -1.87 2.59
N GLY A 226 -8.83 -2.40 3.49
CA GLY A 226 -7.66 -1.71 4.03
C GLY A 226 -7.95 -0.81 5.23
N ASP A 227 -8.91 -1.17 6.07
CA ASP A 227 -9.07 -0.68 7.45
C ASP A 227 -8.52 -1.69 8.43
#